data_27e8be55f79cca3428781460ebe4567f
#
_entry.id   27e8be55f79cca3428781460ebe4567f
#
_cell.length_a   1.000
_cell.length_b   1.000
_cell.length_c   1.000
_cell.angle_alpha   90.00
_cell.angle_beta   90.00
_cell.angle_gamma   90.00
#
_symmetry.space_group_name_H-M   'P 1'
#
loop_
_entity.id
_entity.type
_entity.pdbx_description
1 polymer ?
#
loop_
_entity_poly.entity_id
_entity_poly.type
_entity_poly.pdbx_seq_one_letter_code
_entity_poly.pdbx_strand_id
1 'polypeptide(L)'
;MTGTSSAVIKNPSVRGNKHYGIIAEKKSKLKLEGGTVAKNAESGVFAAEQADVSLRSGVKIEQNKGAGVSVSSGAVKIYDCEVQKNKKSGVELQLYSKANLKGNTIIANRQSGIYASTSRLTIKENVITDNRRYGVAMYQGSKATSLRDNQFSNGAKEEILLVGGSSAPVRTTKANRINWLASYSNRITGRAQPGARVTAKYGNKNLGSSKTTKQGKYTIKINRQNRNTVITITARDGKNNQFQREATVR
;
A
#
# COMPACT_ATOMS: atom_id res chain seq x y z
N MET A 1 22.70 8.24 -14.58
CA MET A 1 23.23 9.56 -14.09
C MET A 1 24.11 9.30 -12.90
N THR A 2 25.28 9.82 -12.90
CA THR A 2 26.27 9.67 -11.81
C THR A 2 26.86 11.03 -11.41
N GLY A 3 27.42 11.13 -10.21
CA GLY A 3 27.95 12.38 -9.67
C GLY A 3 26.86 13.37 -9.24
N THR A 4 27.21 14.64 -9.14
CA THR A 4 26.25 15.72 -8.73
C THR A 4 25.37 16.23 -9.85
N SER A 5 25.23 15.47 -10.96
CA SER A 5 24.46 15.87 -12.13
C SER A 5 22.96 15.97 -11.86
N SER A 6 22.29 16.86 -12.59
CA SER A 6 20.86 17.06 -12.51
C SER A 6 20.21 16.94 -13.88
N ALA A 7 19.09 16.27 -13.98
CA ALA A 7 18.32 16.16 -15.22
C ALA A 7 16.81 16.22 -14.97
N VAL A 8 16.11 16.81 -15.93
CA VAL A 8 14.67 16.76 -16.07
C VAL A 8 14.34 16.07 -17.38
N ILE A 9 13.60 14.95 -17.32
CA ILE A 9 13.20 14.19 -18.50
C ILE A 9 11.67 14.24 -18.58
N LYS A 10 11.16 14.74 -19.69
CA LYS A 10 9.71 14.87 -19.93
C LYS A 10 9.24 13.80 -20.89
N ASN A 11 8.13 13.16 -20.54
CA ASN A 11 7.46 12.14 -21.33
C ASN A 11 8.40 11.04 -21.87
N PRO A 12 9.31 10.46 -21.07
CA PRO A 12 10.19 9.41 -21.54
C PRO A 12 9.43 8.15 -21.96
N SER A 13 9.95 7.45 -22.95
CA SER A 13 9.56 6.07 -23.27
C SER A 13 10.77 5.16 -23.09
N VAL A 14 10.93 4.59 -21.89
CA VAL A 14 12.07 3.74 -21.53
C VAL A 14 11.61 2.30 -21.39
N ARG A 15 11.96 1.44 -22.35
CA ARG A 15 11.40 0.09 -22.41
C ARG A 15 12.43 -0.96 -22.83
N GLY A 16 12.26 -2.18 -22.28
CA GLY A 16 12.94 -3.38 -22.76
C GLY A 16 14.45 -3.44 -22.51
N ASN A 17 14.98 -2.62 -21.60
CA ASN A 17 16.40 -2.67 -21.28
C ASN A 17 16.77 -3.97 -20.57
N LYS A 18 18.00 -4.47 -20.81
CA LYS A 18 18.55 -5.69 -20.19
C LYS A 18 18.84 -5.54 -18.70
N HIS A 19 18.82 -4.34 -18.18
CA HIS A 19 19.01 -3.99 -16.76
C HIS A 19 17.88 -3.07 -16.30
N TYR A 20 18.21 -2.05 -15.50
CA TYR A 20 17.26 -1.01 -15.06
C TYR A 20 16.76 -0.17 -16.22
N GLY A 21 15.58 0.39 -16.08
CA GLY A 21 15.09 1.37 -17.03
C GLY A 21 15.87 2.68 -16.92
N ILE A 22 15.93 3.24 -15.73
CA ILE A 22 16.64 4.50 -15.42
C ILE A 22 17.44 4.31 -14.14
N ILE A 23 18.66 4.81 -14.09
CA ILE A 23 19.55 4.80 -12.93
C ILE A 23 19.92 6.23 -12.55
N ALA A 24 19.84 6.54 -11.26
CA ALA A 24 20.31 7.76 -10.65
C ALA A 24 21.18 7.42 -9.42
N GLU A 25 22.44 7.85 -9.41
CA GLU A 25 23.42 7.51 -8.37
C GLU A 25 24.29 8.72 -8.00
N LYS A 26 25.07 8.58 -6.90
CA LYS A 26 26.13 9.54 -6.50
C LYS A 26 25.63 10.98 -6.36
N LYS A 27 24.60 11.18 -5.50
CA LYS A 27 24.01 12.51 -5.22
C LYS A 27 23.35 13.19 -6.43
N SER A 28 23.15 12.46 -7.54
CA SER A 28 22.47 13.01 -8.72
C SER A 28 21.00 13.35 -8.40
N LYS A 29 20.45 14.30 -9.15
CA LYS A 29 19.05 14.72 -9.05
C LYS A 29 18.32 14.42 -10.36
N LEU A 30 17.30 13.57 -10.29
CA LEU A 30 16.50 13.19 -11.46
C LEU A 30 15.05 13.60 -11.26
N LYS A 31 14.46 14.29 -12.21
CA LYS A 31 13.04 14.56 -12.29
C LYS A 31 12.47 13.95 -13.56
N LEU A 32 11.44 13.11 -13.40
CA LEU A 32 10.64 12.59 -14.51
C LEU A 32 9.24 13.21 -14.45
N GLU A 33 8.77 13.70 -15.57
CA GLU A 33 7.44 14.28 -15.75
C GLU A 33 6.71 13.56 -16.88
N GLY A 34 5.64 12.85 -16.56
CA GLY A 34 4.90 12.03 -17.52
C GLY A 34 5.71 10.85 -18.07
N GLY A 35 5.20 10.24 -19.13
CA GLY A 35 5.88 9.16 -19.84
C GLY A 35 5.78 7.78 -19.19
N THR A 36 6.55 6.83 -19.72
CA THR A 36 6.47 5.43 -19.33
C THR A 36 7.86 4.81 -19.17
N VAL A 37 8.03 4.02 -18.09
CA VAL A 37 9.21 3.19 -17.83
C VAL A 37 8.73 1.75 -17.66
N ALA A 38 8.94 0.88 -18.65
CA ALA A 38 8.27 -0.41 -18.68
C ALA A 38 9.12 -1.55 -19.23
N LYS A 39 8.76 -2.80 -18.84
CA LYS A 39 9.29 -4.05 -19.41
C LYS A 39 10.81 -4.18 -19.34
N ASN A 40 11.46 -3.51 -18.40
CA ASN A 40 12.90 -3.63 -18.19
C ASN A 40 13.23 -4.91 -17.41
N ALA A 41 14.42 -5.47 -17.59
CA ALA A 41 14.80 -6.74 -16.97
C ALA A 41 15.08 -6.63 -15.47
N GLU A 42 15.25 -5.43 -14.97
CA GLU A 42 15.36 -5.14 -13.53
C GLU A 42 14.28 -4.12 -13.11
N SER A 43 14.56 -3.26 -12.12
CA SER A 43 13.58 -2.25 -11.69
C SER A 43 13.42 -1.14 -12.74
N GLY A 44 12.24 -0.57 -12.80
CA GLY A 44 11.96 0.52 -13.73
C GLY A 44 12.88 1.72 -13.46
N VAL A 45 12.88 2.20 -12.23
CA VAL A 45 13.77 3.28 -11.76
C VAL A 45 14.58 2.78 -10.57
N PHE A 46 15.88 2.98 -10.62
CA PHE A 46 16.80 2.70 -9.52
C PHE A 46 17.49 3.98 -9.05
N ALA A 47 17.45 4.23 -7.75
CA ALA A 47 18.11 5.37 -7.12
C ALA A 47 19.04 4.86 -6.01
N ALA A 48 20.30 5.28 -6.02
CA ALA A 48 21.30 4.87 -5.02
C ALA A 48 22.24 6.01 -4.64
N GLU A 49 23.05 5.76 -3.61
CA GLU A 49 24.16 6.63 -3.22
C GLU A 49 23.75 8.11 -3.08
N GLN A 50 22.72 8.36 -2.26
CA GLN A 50 22.17 9.68 -1.96
C GLN A 50 21.52 10.42 -3.16
N ALA A 51 21.19 9.72 -4.24
CA ALA A 51 20.43 10.31 -5.33
C ALA A 51 19.02 10.76 -4.85
N ASP A 52 18.53 11.87 -5.39
CA ASP A 52 17.16 12.40 -5.17
C ASP A 52 16.37 12.28 -6.47
N VAL A 53 15.36 11.42 -6.47
CA VAL A 53 14.52 11.14 -7.63
C VAL A 53 13.12 11.70 -7.38
N SER A 54 12.58 12.43 -8.35
CA SER A 54 11.20 12.93 -8.32
C SER A 54 10.43 12.46 -9.56
N LEU A 55 9.33 11.73 -9.34
CA LEU A 55 8.42 11.24 -10.36
C LEU A 55 7.10 11.96 -10.22
N ARG A 56 6.59 12.56 -11.30
CA ARG A 56 5.39 13.40 -11.26
C ARG A 56 4.55 13.32 -12.53
N SER A 57 3.36 13.90 -12.46
CA SER A 57 2.53 14.17 -13.64
C SER A 57 2.18 12.92 -14.45
N GLY A 58 1.76 11.86 -13.77
CA GLY A 58 1.27 10.66 -14.43
C GLY A 58 2.36 9.74 -15.00
N VAL A 59 3.60 9.77 -14.47
CA VAL A 59 4.61 8.77 -14.84
C VAL A 59 4.05 7.37 -14.61
N LYS A 60 4.13 6.50 -15.65
CA LYS A 60 3.74 5.09 -15.57
C LYS A 60 4.97 4.20 -15.44
N ILE A 61 5.02 3.38 -14.39
CA ILE A 61 6.11 2.42 -14.17
C ILE A 61 5.52 1.02 -14.07
N GLU A 62 5.70 0.23 -15.12
CA GLU A 62 4.93 -0.99 -15.25
C GLU A 62 5.70 -2.17 -15.85
N GLN A 63 5.27 -3.39 -15.47
CA GLN A 63 5.73 -4.65 -16.09
C GLN A 63 7.25 -4.86 -16.04
N ASN A 64 7.97 -4.18 -15.15
CA ASN A 64 9.40 -4.43 -14.96
C ASN A 64 9.62 -5.75 -14.21
N LYS A 65 10.71 -6.47 -14.51
CA LYS A 65 11.03 -7.75 -13.84
C LYS A 65 11.54 -7.56 -12.42
N GLY A 66 12.02 -6.37 -12.06
CA GLY A 66 12.32 -5.95 -10.70
C GLY A 66 11.13 -5.25 -10.03
N ALA A 67 11.42 -4.33 -9.12
CA ALA A 67 10.47 -3.38 -8.55
C ALA A 67 10.08 -2.31 -9.58
N GLY A 68 8.97 -1.61 -9.35
CA GLY A 68 8.70 -0.41 -10.11
C GLY A 68 9.78 0.64 -9.87
N VAL A 69 9.94 1.03 -8.62
CA VAL A 69 10.97 1.95 -8.13
C VAL A 69 11.75 1.28 -7.02
N SER A 70 13.08 1.25 -7.12
CA SER A 70 13.97 0.73 -6.09
C SER A 70 14.92 1.84 -5.61
N VAL A 71 15.02 2.01 -4.30
CA VAL A 71 15.86 3.06 -3.69
C VAL A 71 16.76 2.44 -2.63
N SER A 72 18.06 2.65 -2.76
CA SER A 72 19.09 2.18 -1.85
C SER A 72 19.95 3.36 -1.38
N SER A 73 19.84 3.76 -0.13
CA SER A 73 20.56 4.92 0.43
C SER A 73 20.33 6.23 -0.35
N GLY A 74 19.06 6.48 -0.75
CA GLY A 74 18.68 7.67 -1.52
C GLY A 74 17.32 8.23 -1.09
N ALA A 75 16.79 9.16 -1.87
CA ALA A 75 15.48 9.73 -1.66
C ALA A 75 14.60 9.64 -2.91
N VAL A 76 13.29 9.40 -2.70
CA VAL A 76 12.32 9.43 -3.79
C VAL A 76 11.05 10.18 -3.40
N LYS A 77 10.56 10.97 -4.32
CA LYS A 77 9.25 11.63 -4.28
C LYS A 77 8.42 11.12 -5.45
N ILE A 78 7.27 10.52 -5.19
CA ILE A 78 6.38 10.00 -6.23
C ILE A 78 5.01 10.64 -6.00
N TYR A 79 4.58 11.46 -6.96
CA TYR A 79 3.35 12.22 -6.88
C TYR A 79 2.49 12.01 -8.13
N ASP A 80 1.26 11.60 -7.91
CA ASP A 80 0.24 11.43 -8.96
C ASP A 80 0.72 10.53 -10.12
N CYS A 81 1.34 9.40 -9.76
CA CYS A 81 1.94 8.43 -10.67
C CYS A 81 1.26 7.06 -10.56
N GLU A 82 1.49 6.21 -11.56
CA GLU A 82 1.00 4.84 -11.62
C GLU A 82 2.16 3.84 -11.58
N VAL A 83 2.16 2.93 -10.59
CA VAL A 83 3.20 1.91 -10.41
C VAL A 83 2.54 0.54 -10.37
N GLN A 84 2.59 -0.21 -11.47
CA GLN A 84 1.75 -1.39 -11.61
C GLN A 84 2.44 -2.60 -12.25
N LYS A 85 1.91 -3.79 -11.94
CA LYS A 85 2.25 -5.06 -12.61
C LYS A 85 3.75 -5.39 -12.63
N ASN A 86 4.55 -4.83 -11.73
CA ASN A 86 5.96 -5.16 -11.62
C ASN A 86 6.14 -6.53 -10.94
N LYS A 87 7.21 -7.26 -11.26
CA LYS A 87 7.42 -8.63 -10.74
C LYS A 87 7.91 -8.68 -9.29
N LYS A 88 8.36 -7.58 -8.74
CA LYS A 88 8.61 -7.40 -7.30
C LYS A 88 7.59 -6.41 -6.72
N SER A 89 7.98 -5.63 -5.71
CA SER A 89 7.12 -4.60 -5.12
C SER A 89 6.93 -3.40 -6.05
N GLY A 90 5.89 -2.62 -5.83
CA GLY A 90 5.72 -1.35 -6.55
C GLY A 90 6.87 -0.41 -6.24
N VAL A 91 7.11 -0.16 -4.94
CA VAL A 91 8.22 0.68 -4.45
C VAL A 91 9.01 -0.11 -3.40
N GLU A 92 10.33 -0.19 -3.56
CA GLU A 92 11.26 -0.81 -2.60
C GLU A 92 12.22 0.23 -2.04
N LEU A 93 12.35 0.28 -0.71
CA LEU A 93 13.20 1.21 0.03
C LEU A 93 14.13 0.42 0.94
N GLN A 94 15.43 0.66 0.84
CA GLN A 94 16.44 -0.01 1.65
C GLN A 94 17.53 0.99 2.11
N LEU A 95 18.30 0.58 3.11
CA LEU A 95 19.51 1.28 3.53
C LEU A 95 19.30 2.79 3.80
N TYR A 96 18.45 3.09 4.79
CA TYR A 96 18.16 4.47 5.25
C TYR A 96 17.53 5.39 4.21
N SER A 97 16.92 4.81 3.18
CA SER A 97 16.22 5.56 2.14
C SER A 97 15.04 6.36 2.69
N LYS A 98 14.70 7.42 1.96
CA LYS A 98 13.55 8.28 2.27
C LYS A 98 12.55 8.29 1.13
N ALA A 99 11.26 8.15 1.43
CA ALA A 99 10.21 8.24 0.42
C ALA A 99 9.07 9.16 0.84
N ASN A 100 8.57 9.93 -0.13
CA ASN A 100 7.33 10.68 -0.01
C ASN A 100 6.41 10.29 -1.17
N LEU A 101 5.30 9.62 -0.86
CA LEU A 101 4.37 9.06 -1.82
C LEU A 101 3.00 9.70 -1.62
N LYS A 102 2.50 10.43 -2.62
CA LYS A 102 1.21 11.11 -2.54
C LYS A 102 0.41 10.98 -3.84
N GLY A 103 -0.88 10.64 -3.73
CA GLY A 103 -1.80 10.62 -4.87
C GLY A 103 -1.53 9.51 -5.89
N ASN A 104 -0.73 8.50 -5.56
CA ASN A 104 -0.32 7.47 -6.51
C ASN A 104 -1.29 6.29 -6.55
N THR A 105 -1.34 5.61 -7.69
CA THR A 105 -1.95 4.29 -7.86
C THR A 105 -0.85 3.24 -7.90
N ILE A 106 -0.79 2.37 -6.88
CA ILE A 106 0.21 1.29 -6.75
C ILE A 106 -0.53 -0.05 -6.74
N ILE A 107 -0.62 -0.68 -7.90
CA ILE A 107 -1.56 -1.78 -8.12
C ILE A 107 -0.94 -3.00 -8.80
N ALA A 108 -1.44 -4.19 -8.43
CA ALA A 108 -1.17 -5.45 -9.11
C ALA A 108 0.33 -5.83 -9.19
N ASN A 109 1.16 -5.35 -8.26
CA ASN A 109 2.55 -5.78 -8.19
C ASN A 109 2.66 -7.17 -7.55
N ARG A 110 3.62 -7.99 -8.00
CA ARG A 110 3.72 -9.39 -7.56
C ARG A 110 4.23 -9.61 -6.13
N GLN A 111 4.65 -8.57 -5.46
CA GLN A 111 4.97 -8.60 -4.04
C GLN A 111 4.12 -7.56 -3.30
N SER A 112 4.70 -6.73 -2.46
CA SER A 112 3.98 -5.67 -1.76
C SER A 112 3.79 -4.43 -2.65
N GLY A 113 2.79 -3.61 -2.36
CA GLY A 113 2.70 -2.29 -2.98
C GLY A 113 3.94 -1.47 -2.64
N ILE A 114 4.26 -1.37 -1.35
CA ILE A 114 5.46 -0.71 -0.83
C ILE A 114 6.18 -1.67 0.11
N TYR A 115 7.48 -1.83 -0.08
CA TYR A 115 8.40 -2.53 0.81
C TYR A 115 9.43 -1.54 1.36
N ALA A 116 9.67 -1.56 2.65
CA ALA A 116 10.67 -0.71 3.29
C ALA A 116 11.48 -1.51 4.33
N SER A 117 12.79 -1.41 4.27
CA SER A 117 13.73 -1.95 5.26
C SER A 117 14.68 -0.84 5.69
N THR A 118 14.81 -0.62 7.01
CA THR A 118 15.66 0.41 7.59
C THR A 118 15.45 1.81 6.94
N SER A 119 14.20 2.17 6.67
CA SER A 119 13.89 3.36 5.84
C SER A 119 12.80 4.23 6.45
N ARG A 120 12.66 5.46 5.96
CA ARG A 120 11.63 6.41 6.39
C ARG A 120 10.70 6.76 5.25
N LEU A 121 9.38 6.74 5.52
CA LEU A 121 8.40 7.00 4.48
C LEU A 121 7.23 7.86 4.98
N THR A 122 6.72 8.67 4.08
CA THR A 122 5.45 9.39 4.21
C THR A 122 4.55 8.93 3.08
N ILE A 123 3.36 8.41 3.41
CA ILE A 123 2.43 7.85 2.44
C ILE A 123 1.07 8.49 2.67
N LYS A 124 0.57 9.24 1.69
CA LYS A 124 -0.70 9.98 1.78
C LYS A 124 -1.50 9.85 0.51
N GLU A 125 -2.81 9.71 0.64
CA GLU A 125 -3.76 9.82 -0.48
C GLU A 125 -3.46 8.86 -1.66
N ASN A 126 -2.83 7.70 -1.41
CA ASN A 126 -2.55 6.71 -2.45
C ASN A 126 -3.63 5.62 -2.49
N VAL A 127 -3.82 5.06 -3.67
CA VAL A 127 -4.57 3.82 -3.89
C VAL A 127 -3.56 2.68 -4.02
N ILE A 128 -3.55 1.75 -3.05
CA ILE A 128 -2.59 0.64 -2.97
C ILE A 128 -3.40 -0.65 -2.92
N THR A 129 -3.64 -1.27 -4.07
CA THR A 129 -4.59 -2.39 -4.21
C THR A 129 -4.03 -3.54 -5.02
N ASP A 130 -4.62 -4.72 -4.85
CA ASP A 130 -4.34 -5.93 -5.64
C ASP A 130 -2.87 -6.37 -5.70
N ASN A 131 -2.04 -5.86 -4.80
CA ASN A 131 -0.67 -6.33 -4.68
C ASN A 131 -0.66 -7.70 -3.99
N ARG A 132 0.18 -8.62 -4.48
CA ARG A 132 0.08 -10.05 -4.12
C ARG A 132 0.40 -10.34 -2.64
N ARG A 133 1.14 -9.47 -1.95
CA ARG A 133 1.50 -9.67 -0.55
C ARG A 133 0.80 -8.66 0.35
N TYR A 134 1.40 -7.52 0.57
CA TYR A 134 0.93 -6.48 1.50
C TYR A 134 0.73 -5.16 0.76
N GLY A 135 -0.13 -4.30 1.25
CA GLY A 135 -0.15 -2.92 0.80
C GLY A 135 1.17 -2.23 1.14
N VAL A 136 1.55 -2.27 2.42
CA VAL A 136 2.83 -1.76 2.92
C VAL A 136 3.48 -2.80 3.83
N ALA A 137 4.72 -3.18 3.57
CA ALA A 137 5.52 -4.04 4.43
C ALA A 137 6.77 -3.29 4.92
N MET A 138 6.95 -3.22 6.23
CA MET A 138 8.04 -2.48 6.86
C MET A 138 8.86 -3.38 7.79
N TYR A 139 10.16 -3.36 7.62
CA TYR A 139 11.12 -4.21 8.34
C TYR A 139 12.25 -3.39 8.94
N GLN A 140 12.94 -3.99 9.93
CA GLN A 140 14.21 -3.51 10.49
C GLN A 140 14.19 -2.05 10.92
N GLY A 141 13.24 -1.69 11.79
CA GLY A 141 13.15 -0.34 12.34
C GLY A 141 12.70 0.75 11.36
N SER A 142 12.13 0.37 10.22
CA SER A 142 11.55 1.35 9.29
C SER A 142 10.45 2.18 9.95
N LYS A 143 10.36 3.46 9.60
CA LYS A 143 9.39 4.39 10.20
C LYS A 143 8.55 5.08 9.14
N ALA A 144 7.23 4.93 9.23
CA ALA A 144 6.31 5.78 8.48
C ALA A 144 5.92 6.99 9.35
N THR A 145 6.04 8.19 8.80
CA THR A 145 5.62 9.42 9.49
C THR A 145 4.16 9.77 9.23
N SER A 146 3.58 9.25 8.18
CA SER A 146 2.16 9.37 7.87
C SER A 146 1.69 8.21 7.00
N LEU A 147 0.45 7.76 7.26
CA LEU A 147 -0.31 6.82 6.43
C LEU A 147 -1.71 7.37 6.12
N ARG A 148 -1.87 8.69 6.04
CA ARG A 148 -3.19 9.33 5.94
C ARG A 148 -3.83 9.11 4.57
N ASP A 149 -5.14 8.94 4.60
CA ASP A 149 -6.04 8.97 3.44
C ASP A 149 -5.69 7.97 2.32
N ASN A 150 -4.89 6.92 2.62
CA ASN A 150 -4.62 5.86 1.67
C ASN A 150 -5.78 4.87 1.61
N GLN A 151 -6.09 4.42 0.41
CA GLN A 151 -6.99 3.30 0.17
C GLN A 151 -6.15 2.03 -0.05
N PHE A 152 -6.51 0.96 0.62
CA PHE A 152 -5.83 -0.31 0.47
C PHE A 152 -6.86 -1.44 0.23
N SER A 153 -6.57 -2.37 -0.63
CA SER A 153 -7.32 -3.60 -0.86
C SER A 153 -6.39 -4.63 -1.51
N ASN A 154 -5.62 -5.37 -0.71
CA ASN A 154 -4.55 -6.25 -1.19
C ASN A 154 -4.86 -7.74 -0.94
N GLY A 155 -6.09 -8.16 -1.15
CA GLY A 155 -6.48 -9.56 -1.10
C GLY A 155 -6.46 -10.18 0.30
N ALA A 156 -5.86 -11.37 0.44
CA ALA A 156 -5.99 -12.21 1.63
C ALA A 156 -5.04 -11.88 2.78
N LYS A 157 -4.09 -10.98 2.61
CA LYS A 157 -3.07 -10.64 3.63
C LYS A 157 -3.33 -9.29 4.28
N GLU A 158 -2.67 -9.07 5.42
CA GLU A 158 -2.73 -7.79 6.12
C GLU A 158 -2.27 -6.65 5.21
N GLU A 159 -2.97 -5.53 5.30
CA GLU A 159 -2.67 -4.36 4.48
C GLU A 159 -1.32 -3.72 4.83
N ILE A 160 -0.98 -3.75 6.12
CA ILE A 160 0.25 -3.18 6.65
C ILE A 160 0.92 -4.22 7.55
N LEU A 161 2.12 -4.62 7.18
CA LEU A 161 2.99 -5.47 7.97
C LEU A 161 4.10 -4.64 8.60
N LEU A 162 4.26 -4.74 9.92
CA LEU A 162 5.34 -4.10 10.69
C LEU A 162 6.16 -5.18 11.41
N VAL A 163 7.45 -5.27 11.13
CA VAL A 163 8.37 -6.28 11.69
C VAL A 163 9.67 -5.63 12.16
N GLY A 164 10.29 -6.21 13.18
CA GLY A 164 11.63 -5.83 13.63
C GLY A 164 11.76 -4.36 14.10
N GLY A 165 10.87 -3.93 14.98
CA GLY A 165 10.89 -2.56 15.54
C GLY A 165 10.38 -1.48 14.59
N SER A 166 9.81 -1.85 13.46
CA SER A 166 9.18 -0.90 12.53
C SER A 166 7.93 -0.27 13.12
N SER A 167 7.69 0.99 12.80
CA SER A 167 6.56 1.75 13.33
C SER A 167 5.88 2.62 12.28
N ALA A 168 4.57 2.75 12.42
CA ALA A 168 3.76 3.64 11.60
C ALA A 168 2.65 4.27 12.44
N PRO A 169 2.33 5.56 12.27
CA PRO A 169 1.14 6.13 12.87
C PRO A 169 -0.07 5.53 12.17
N VAL A 170 -0.75 4.61 12.85
CA VAL A 170 -1.99 4.00 12.34
C VAL A 170 -3.13 5.01 12.50
N ARG A 171 -3.13 6.03 11.64
CA ARG A 171 -4.30 6.88 11.41
C ARG A 171 -4.69 6.76 9.94
N THR A 172 -5.40 5.73 9.62
CA THR A 172 -6.18 5.67 8.40
C THR A 172 -7.42 6.53 8.60
N THR A 173 -7.44 7.71 8.05
CA THR A 173 -8.55 8.66 8.20
C THR A 173 -9.60 8.54 7.10
N LYS A 174 -9.63 7.48 6.35
CA LYS A 174 -10.80 7.12 5.52
C LYS A 174 -10.93 5.61 5.43
N ALA A 175 -12.07 5.17 5.81
CA ALA A 175 -12.58 3.82 5.85
C ALA A 175 -12.22 3.05 7.14
N ASN A 176 -13.24 2.80 7.90
CA ASN A 176 -13.32 1.77 8.92
C ASN A 176 -12.92 0.44 8.32
N ARG A 177 -11.64 0.08 8.39
CA ARG A 177 -11.19 -1.19 7.87
C ARG A 177 -11.66 -2.33 8.74
N ILE A 178 -12.17 -3.33 8.08
CA ILE A 178 -12.27 -4.67 8.65
C ILE A 178 -10.95 -5.36 8.32
N ASN A 179 -9.95 -5.20 9.18
CA ASN A 179 -8.59 -5.69 8.95
C ASN A 179 -8.50 -7.22 9.02
N TRP A 180 -9.37 -7.83 9.82
CA TRP A 180 -9.46 -9.27 9.97
C TRP A 180 -10.90 -9.67 10.26
N LEU A 181 -11.35 -10.78 9.72
CA LEU A 181 -12.70 -11.29 9.85
C LEU A 181 -12.69 -12.82 9.89
N ALA A 182 -13.24 -13.38 10.95
CA ALA A 182 -13.62 -14.77 10.98
C ALA A 182 -15.13 -14.86 11.20
N SER A 183 -15.79 -15.69 10.39
CA SER A 183 -17.21 -15.95 10.46
C SER A 183 -17.46 -17.39 10.92
N TYR A 184 -18.27 -17.51 11.96
CA TYR A 184 -18.77 -18.77 12.49
C TYR A 184 -20.28 -18.77 12.39
N SER A 185 -20.91 -19.94 12.51
CA SER A 185 -22.36 -20.04 12.38
C SER A 185 -23.15 -19.16 13.36
N ASN A 186 -22.61 -18.80 14.51
CA ASN A 186 -23.29 -18.04 15.57
C ASN A 186 -22.57 -16.76 16.01
N ARG A 187 -21.44 -16.41 15.41
CA ARG A 187 -20.69 -15.19 15.74
C ARG A 187 -19.79 -14.75 14.62
N ILE A 188 -19.50 -13.46 14.59
CA ILE A 188 -18.53 -12.84 13.70
C ILE A 188 -17.53 -12.08 14.56
N THR A 189 -16.24 -12.35 14.34
CA THR A 189 -15.16 -11.67 15.05
C THR A 189 -14.23 -11.00 14.07
N GLY A 190 -13.61 -9.90 14.47
CA GLY A 190 -12.67 -9.22 13.59
C GLY A 190 -12.03 -8.00 14.24
N ARG A 191 -11.38 -7.22 13.39
CA ARG A 191 -10.80 -5.93 13.76
C ARG A 191 -11.25 -4.84 12.80
N ALA A 192 -11.57 -3.69 13.35
CA ALA A 192 -11.86 -2.47 12.60
C ALA A 192 -11.30 -1.28 13.40
N GLN A 193 -11.50 -0.07 12.92
CA GLN A 193 -11.04 1.13 13.63
C GLN A 193 -11.58 1.16 15.07
N PRO A 194 -10.76 1.53 16.08
CA PRO A 194 -11.22 1.71 17.45
C PRO A 194 -12.42 2.67 17.54
N GLY A 195 -13.45 2.26 18.29
CA GLY A 195 -14.68 3.05 18.45
C GLY A 195 -15.69 2.95 17.31
N ALA A 196 -15.37 2.26 16.19
CA ALA A 196 -16.31 2.07 15.10
C ALA A 196 -17.49 1.17 15.49
N ARG A 197 -18.67 1.46 14.93
CA ARG A 197 -19.81 0.54 14.97
C ARG A 197 -19.71 -0.43 13.80
N VAL A 198 -19.69 -1.71 14.08
CA VAL A 198 -19.65 -2.78 13.08
C VAL A 198 -21.00 -3.48 13.03
N THR A 199 -21.59 -3.62 11.86
CA THR A 199 -22.89 -4.24 11.63
C THR A 199 -22.75 -5.39 10.65
N ALA A 200 -23.43 -6.51 10.92
CA ALA A 200 -23.49 -7.68 10.06
C ALA A 200 -24.88 -7.78 9.42
N LYS A 201 -24.93 -8.02 8.11
CA LYS A 201 -26.17 -8.22 7.36
C LYS A 201 -26.09 -9.44 6.45
N TYR A 202 -27.23 -10.10 6.25
CA TYR A 202 -27.45 -11.07 5.18
C TYR A 202 -28.54 -10.52 4.26
N GLY A 203 -28.17 -10.15 3.06
CA GLY A 203 -29.03 -9.32 2.22
C GLY A 203 -29.43 -8.03 2.96
N ASN A 204 -30.73 -7.77 3.04
CA ASN A 204 -31.27 -6.61 3.79
C ASN A 204 -31.48 -6.88 5.29
N LYS A 205 -31.39 -8.16 5.74
CA LYS A 205 -31.64 -8.53 7.12
C LYS A 205 -30.44 -8.19 8.01
N ASN A 206 -30.66 -7.39 9.04
CA ASN A 206 -29.65 -7.12 10.08
C ASN A 206 -29.50 -8.34 10.99
N LEU A 207 -28.29 -8.88 11.10
CA LEU A 207 -27.96 -10.02 11.96
C LEU A 207 -27.45 -9.60 13.33
N GLY A 208 -26.93 -8.40 13.47
CA GLY A 208 -26.40 -7.87 14.71
C GLY A 208 -25.37 -6.76 14.51
N SER A 209 -25.00 -6.11 15.60
CA SER A 209 -23.96 -5.08 15.59
C SER A 209 -23.15 -5.09 16.88
N SER A 210 -21.92 -4.54 16.82
CA SER A 210 -21.05 -4.35 17.98
C SER A 210 -20.22 -3.08 17.80
N LYS A 211 -19.74 -2.49 18.89
CA LYS A 211 -18.74 -1.43 18.88
C LYS A 211 -17.35 -2.05 19.06
N THR A 212 -16.37 -1.57 18.33
CA THR A 212 -14.99 -2.04 18.50
C THR A 212 -14.40 -1.55 19.82
N THR A 213 -13.53 -2.35 20.40
CA THR A 213 -12.75 -2.00 21.59
C THR A 213 -11.72 -0.90 21.28
N LYS A 214 -11.04 -0.38 22.30
CA LYS A 214 -9.88 0.52 22.15
C LYS A 214 -8.76 -0.09 21.32
N GLN A 215 -8.64 -1.43 21.25
CA GLN A 215 -7.69 -2.17 20.42
C GLN A 215 -8.26 -2.50 19.03
N GLY A 216 -9.45 -2.01 18.69
CA GLY A 216 -10.11 -2.26 17.42
C GLY A 216 -10.72 -3.65 17.25
N LYS A 217 -10.78 -4.50 18.29
CA LYS A 217 -11.42 -5.83 18.24
C LYS A 217 -12.94 -5.69 18.33
N TYR A 218 -13.68 -6.54 17.62
CA TYR A 218 -15.12 -6.68 17.77
C TYR A 218 -15.57 -8.15 17.73
N THR A 219 -16.71 -8.40 18.35
CA THR A 219 -17.44 -9.67 18.25
C THR A 219 -18.92 -9.34 18.11
N ILE A 220 -19.54 -9.83 17.07
CA ILE A 220 -20.99 -9.74 16.83
C ILE A 220 -21.57 -11.13 17.04
N LYS A 221 -22.42 -11.29 18.05
CA LYS A 221 -23.24 -12.49 18.19
C LYS A 221 -24.39 -12.42 17.18
N ILE A 222 -24.60 -13.49 16.45
CA ILE A 222 -25.65 -13.62 15.44
C ILE A 222 -26.41 -14.93 15.66
N ASN A 223 -27.63 -15.02 15.17
CA ASN A 223 -28.32 -16.30 15.09
C ASN A 223 -27.55 -17.23 14.15
N ARG A 224 -27.64 -18.54 14.41
CA ARG A 224 -26.95 -19.55 13.61
C ARG A 224 -27.25 -19.35 12.12
N GLN A 225 -26.22 -19.33 11.33
CA GLN A 225 -26.27 -19.22 9.87
C GLN A 225 -25.78 -20.53 9.22
N ASN A 226 -26.30 -20.84 8.07
CA ASN A 226 -25.85 -21.99 7.31
C ASN A 226 -24.46 -21.80 6.75
N ARG A 227 -23.72 -22.90 6.59
CA ARG A 227 -22.44 -22.91 5.91
C ARG A 227 -22.58 -22.28 4.53
N ASN A 228 -21.55 -21.59 4.06
CA ASN A 228 -21.50 -20.86 2.78
C ASN A 228 -22.42 -19.62 2.71
N THR A 229 -23.13 -19.24 3.77
CA THR A 229 -23.84 -17.97 3.80
C THR A 229 -22.87 -16.81 3.68
N VAL A 230 -23.10 -15.91 2.72
CA VAL A 230 -22.31 -14.68 2.56
C VAL A 230 -22.94 -13.58 3.41
N ILE A 231 -22.15 -13.05 4.35
CA ILE A 231 -22.58 -12.00 5.26
C ILE A 231 -21.82 -10.72 4.91
N THR A 232 -22.55 -9.63 4.73
CA THR A 232 -21.98 -8.31 4.53
C THR A 232 -21.69 -7.66 5.89
N ILE A 233 -20.44 -7.28 6.11
CA ILE A 233 -19.97 -6.58 7.30
C ILE A 233 -19.69 -5.14 6.94
N THR A 234 -20.32 -4.23 7.67
CA THR A 234 -20.15 -2.78 7.51
C THR A 234 -19.59 -2.19 8.80
N ALA A 235 -18.47 -1.49 8.71
CA ALA A 235 -17.94 -0.71 9.81
C ALA A 235 -18.12 0.79 9.53
N ARG A 236 -18.62 1.53 10.53
CA ARG A 236 -18.90 2.97 10.43
C ARG A 236 -18.25 3.70 11.62
N ASP A 237 -17.50 4.76 11.35
CA ASP A 237 -16.90 5.60 12.40
C ASP A 237 -17.84 6.74 12.84
N GLY A 238 -17.42 7.50 13.87
CA GLY A 238 -18.17 8.65 14.38
C GLY A 238 -18.30 9.83 13.40
N LYS A 239 -17.59 9.79 12.25
CA LYS A 239 -17.65 10.78 11.15
C LYS A 239 -18.43 10.26 9.94
N ASN A 240 -19.21 9.17 10.11
CA ASN A 240 -19.97 8.51 9.06
C ASN A 240 -19.15 7.92 7.89
N ASN A 241 -17.82 7.82 8.00
CA ASN A 241 -17.08 7.04 7.03
C ASN A 241 -17.46 5.56 7.15
N GLN A 242 -17.75 4.93 6.03
CA GLN A 242 -18.23 3.56 5.98
C GLN A 242 -17.26 2.69 5.18
N PHE A 243 -17.01 1.49 5.68
CA PHE A 243 -16.31 0.43 4.97
C PHE A 243 -17.12 -0.86 5.00
N GLN A 244 -17.11 -1.60 3.90
CA GLN A 244 -17.88 -2.82 3.75
C GLN A 244 -16.98 -3.97 3.29
N ARG A 245 -17.25 -5.17 3.80
CA ARG A 245 -16.57 -6.41 3.41
C ARG A 245 -17.53 -7.59 3.51
N GLU A 246 -17.33 -8.58 2.69
CA GLU A 246 -18.07 -9.84 2.76
C GLU A 246 -17.28 -10.92 3.50
N ALA A 247 -18.01 -11.78 4.19
CA ALA A 247 -17.50 -12.96 4.86
C ALA A 247 -18.39 -14.15 4.61
N THR A 248 -17.80 -15.28 4.31
CA THR A 248 -18.52 -16.54 4.13
C THR A 248 -18.48 -17.36 5.42
N VAL A 249 -19.63 -17.84 5.88
CA VAL A 249 -19.75 -18.75 7.04
C VAL A 249 -19.10 -20.08 6.72
N ARG A 250 -18.20 -20.53 7.57
CA ARG A 250 -17.46 -21.80 7.46
C ARG A 250 -18.09 -22.92 8.29
#